data_d69a0b2dd6e3efac8f22ed17d1d94a41
#
_entry.id   d69a0b2dd6e3efac8f22ed17d1d94a41
#
_cell.length_a   1.000
_cell.length_b   1.000
_cell.length_c   1.000
_cell.angle_alpha   90.00
_cell.angle_beta   90.00
_cell.angle_gamma   90.00
#
_symmetry.space_group_name_H-M   'P 1'
#
loop_
_entity.id
_entity.type
_entity.pdbx_description
1 polymer ?
#
loop_
_entity_poly.entity_id
_entity_poly.type
_entity_poly.pdbx_seq_one_letter_code
_entity_poly.pdbx_strand_id
1 'polypeptide(L)'
;TLSEGNKESDYKLFLLEELEAAQLETVNYELLQSQISLAENKGAISELLAQIFARTDQEEVGLFDGFYDVKNKLSRVADLSLQFSELNARLEENYVEFKDILFQLQNEAEKLDANPEDLLVLQEQNDKINALFLKHKVSDIEDLLKIKEELSLEKNSFEDIENKIAQLEKEIAEASQSLFKKAEILSKNRKQTAPVFVEKVESLLHQLGLEKAKVEVELSSTREFGKFGTEKIQLLFQANAGFALKPIQNAISGGERSRVMLSIKKLMAENAELPTLILDEIDTGVSGRIADEMGNVMQEMAENMQLIVITHLAQVAAKGNNNYKVQKSDIEGKTQTRIFPLNQEEKLTEIAQLLSGSKITDAAILQAKELMQ
;
A
#
# COMPACT_ATOMS: atom_id res chain seq x y z
N THR A 1 7.68 2.92 17.51
CA THR A 1 7.28 3.35 16.16
C THR A 1 8.48 3.23 15.23
N LEU A 2 8.61 3.94 14.09
CA LEU A 2 9.71 3.81 13.11
C LEU A 2 11.13 3.91 13.72
N SER A 3 11.34 4.75 14.72
CA SER A 3 12.63 4.91 15.42
C SER A 3 13.02 3.71 16.31
N GLU A 4 12.06 2.97 16.82
CA GLU A 4 12.29 1.75 17.61
C GLU A 4 12.57 0.56 16.70
N GLY A 5 11.87 0.49 15.56
CA GLY A 5 12.11 -0.54 14.55
C GLY A 5 13.52 -0.47 13.94
N ASN A 6 14.04 0.74 13.69
CA ASN A 6 15.40 0.90 13.17
C ASN A 6 16.47 0.44 14.19
N LYS A 7 16.29 0.71 15.49
CA LYS A 7 17.25 0.24 16.53
C LYS A 7 17.24 -1.27 16.68
N GLU A 8 16.12 -1.90 16.54
CA GLU A 8 16.01 -3.36 16.59
C GLU A 8 16.62 -4.01 15.34
N SER A 9 16.45 -3.41 14.17
CA SER A 9 17.09 -3.83 12.92
C SER A 9 18.60 -3.68 12.99
N ASP A 10 19.12 -2.54 13.45
CA ASP A 10 20.56 -2.31 13.61
C ASP A 10 21.20 -3.32 14.57
N TYR A 11 20.51 -3.66 15.66
CA TYR A 11 20.97 -4.65 16.62
C TYR A 11 21.02 -6.07 16.01
N LYS A 12 20.01 -6.45 15.24
CA LYS A 12 19.97 -7.75 14.53
C LYS A 12 21.05 -7.85 13.47
N LEU A 13 21.31 -6.76 12.73
CA LEU A 13 22.41 -6.68 11.77
C LEU A 13 23.76 -6.88 12.46
N PHE A 14 24.01 -6.22 13.59
CA PHE A 14 25.22 -6.41 14.38
C PHE A 14 25.40 -7.87 14.85
N LEU A 15 24.30 -8.52 15.30
CA LEU A 15 24.33 -9.93 15.68
C LEU A 15 24.68 -10.85 14.48
N LEU A 16 24.14 -10.55 13.31
CA LEU A 16 24.43 -11.31 12.10
C LEU A 16 25.91 -11.17 11.69
N GLU A 17 26.44 -9.95 11.67
CA GLU A 17 27.86 -9.69 11.34
C GLU A 17 28.81 -10.44 12.28
N GLU A 18 28.48 -10.51 13.57
CA GLU A 18 29.29 -11.24 14.57
C GLU A 18 29.27 -12.76 14.31
N LEU A 19 28.11 -13.32 13.96
CA LEU A 19 27.98 -14.74 13.60
C LEU A 19 28.67 -15.07 12.25
N GLU A 20 28.62 -14.14 11.28
CA GLU A 20 29.35 -14.28 10.01
C GLU A 20 30.88 -14.26 10.22
N ALA A 21 31.37 -13.36 11.06
CA ALA A 21 32.79 -13.22 11.37
C ALA A 21 33.35 -14.46 12.10
N ALA A 22 32.51 -15.20 12.81
CA ALA A 22 32.92 -16.41 13.53
C ALA A 22 33.14 -17.63 12.62
N GLN A 23 32.75 -17.59 11.35
CA GLN A 23 32.93 -18.68 10.36
C GLN A 23 32.53 -20.06 10.86
N LEU A 24 31.40 -20.14 11.55
CA LEU A 24 30.94 -21.34 12.28
C LEU A 24 30.77 -22.59 11.41
N GLU A 25 30.53 -22.41 10.11
CA GLU A 25 30.39 -23.53 9.15
C GLU A 25 31.66 -24.39 9.01
N THR A 26 32.84 -23.82 9.32
CA THR A 26 34.12 -24.50 9.19
C THR A 26 34.59 -25.09 10.51
N VAL A 27 33.87 -24.84 11.61
CA VAL A 27 34.30 -25.26 12.95
C VAL A 27 33.67 -26.59 13.34
N ASN A 28 34.52 -27.56 13.62
CA ASN A 28 34.12 -28.78 14.35
C ASN A 28 34.40 -28.58 15.84
N TYR A 29 33.37 -28.25 16.60
CA TYR A 29 33.52 -27.91 18.02
C TYR A 29 33.97 -29.07 18.88
N GLU A 30 33.55 -30.32 18.59
CA GLU A 30 34.01 -31.51 19.31
C GLU A 30 35.51 -31.75 19.09
N LEU A 31 35.96 -31.59 17.84
CA LEU A 31 37.37 -31.69 17.50
C LEU A 31 38.21 -30.61 18.20
N LEU A 32 37.70 -29.35 18.21
CA LEU A 32 38.34 -28.22 18.90
C LEU A 32 38.50 -28.51 20.40
N GLN A 33 37.44 -28.99 21.06
CA GLN A 33 37.53 -29.38 22.48
C GLN A 33 38.52 -30.50 22.74
N SER A 34 38.56 -31.53 21.86
CA SER A 34 39.52 -32.61 21.94
C SER A 34 40.96 -32.13 21.78
N GLN A 35 41.20 -31.22 20.85
CA GLN A 35 42.54 -30.62 20.62
C GLN A 35 43.01 -29.77 21.81
N ILE A 36 42.13 -28.98 22.42
CA ILE A 36 42.42 -28.20 23.62
C ILE A 36 42.78 -29.15 24.78
N SER A 37 41.94 -30.16 25.04
CA SER A 37 42.19 -31.12 26.10
C SER A 37 43.54 -31.86 25.93
N LEU A 38 43.86 -32.22 24.68
CA LEU A 38 45.17 -32.83 24.37
C LEU A 38 46.31 -31.86 24.63
N ALA A 39 46.19 -30.61 24.20
CA ALA A 39 47.23 -29.60 24.37
C ALA A 39 47.44 -29.21 25.86
N GLU A 40 46.36 -29.12 26.65
CA GLU A 40 46.44 -28.85 28.09
C GLU A 40 47.13 -30.00 28.86
N ASN A 41 46.89 -31.26 28.47
CA ASN A 41 47.47 -32.42 29.09
C ASN A 41 48.84 -32.83 28.50
N LYS A 42 49.33 -32.12 27.48
CA LYS A 42 50.56 -32.45 26.74
C LYS A 42 51.74 -32.74 27.66
N GLY A 43 51.99 -31.89 28.66
CA GLY A 43 53.11 -32.05 29.59
C GLY A 43 53.02 -33.35 30.38
N ALA A 44 51.86 -33.68 30.91
CA ALA A 44 51.60 -34.90 31.68
C ALA A 44 51.66 -36.16 30.79
N ILE A 45 51.14 -36.09 29.57
CA ILE A 45 51.27 -37.21 28.62
C ILE A 45 52.68 -37.45 28.21
N SER A 46 53.47 -36.41 27.88
CA SER A 46 54.85 -36.52 27.50
C SER A 46 55.70 -37.10 28.64
N GLU A 47 55.42 -36.69 29.89
CA GLU A 47 56.14 -37.27 31.05
C GLU A 47 55.90 -38.78 31.23
N LEU A 48 54.60 -39.18 31.11
CA LEU A 48 54.22 -40.58 31.20
C LEU A 48 54.80 -41.42 30.05
N LEU A 49 54.82 -40.92 28.83
CA LEU A 49 55.40 -41.57 27.68
C LEU A 49 56.91 -41.73 27.85
N ALA A 50 57.60 -40.67 28.34
CA ALA A 50 59.04 -40.75 28.66
C ALA A 50 59.35 -41.86 29.70
N GLN A 51 58.49 -42.02 30.72
CA GLN A 51 58.62 -43.08 31.70
C GLN A 51 58.38 -44.49 31.08
N ILE A 52 57.47 -44.64 30.15
CA ILE A 52 57.24 -45.90 29.41
C ILE A 52 58.44 -46.22 28.57
N PHE A 53 58.98 -45.29 27.76
CA PHE A 53 60.09 -45.49 26.89
C PHE A 53 61.36 -45.79 27.70
N ALA A 54 61.61 -45.08 28.81
CA ALA A 54 62.74 -45.36 29.71
C ALA A 54 62.72 -46.78 30.26
N ARG A 55 61.55 -47.41 30.47
CA ARG A 55 61.43 -48.79 30.93
C ARG A 55 61.49 -49.81 29.82
N THR A 56 61.19 -49.45 28.59
CA THR A 56 61.21 -50.38 27.45
C THR A 56 62.54 -50.44 26.77
N ASP A 57 63.24 -49.27 26.68
CA ASP A 57 64.51 -49.14 25.90
C ASP A 57 65.82 -49.09 26.76
N GLN A 58 65.72 -49.40 28.05
CA GLN A 58 66.93 -49.41 28.93
C GLN A 58 67.88 -50.55 28.51
N GLU A 59 69.07 -50.18 28.07
CA GLU A 59 70.14 -51.14 27.65
C GLU A 59 70.39 -52.19 28.73
N GLU A 60 70.41 -53.47 28.36
CA GLU A 60 70.65 -54.69 29.18
C GLU A 60 69.53 -55.09 30.19
N VAL A 61 68.59 -54.17 30.55
CA VAL A 61 67.55 -54.45 31.58
C VAL A 61 66.19 -54.01 31.11
N GLY A 62 66.06 -53.54 29.87
CA GLY A 62 64.79 -53.11 29.29
C GLY A 62 63.80 -54.25 29.14
N LEU A 63 62.48 -53.91 29.29
CA LEU A 63 61.40 -54.88 29.16
C LEU A 63 61.42 -55.56 27.78
N PHE A 64 61.85 -54.86 26.76
CA PHE A 64 61.93 -55.34 25.39
C PHE A 64 62.98 -56.36 25.20
N ASP A 65 64.19 -56.15 25.77
CA ASP A 65 65.31 -57.09 25.76
C ASP A 65 65.02 -58.34 26.60
N GLY A 66 64.36 -58.16 27.75
CA GLY A 66 63.91 -59.29 28.57
C GLY A 66 62.86 -60.14 27.86
N PHE A 67 61.88 -59.49 27.15
CA PHE A 67 60.88 -60.22 26.38
C PHE A 67 61.51 -60.95 25.18
N TYR A 68 62.43 -60.36 24.50
CA TYR A 68 63.22 -60.96 23.40
C TYR A 68 64.07 -62.17 23.90
N ASP A 69 64.73 -62.09 25.07
CA ASP A 69 65.47 -63.18 25.64
C ASP A 69 64.56 -64.36 26.02
N VAL A 70 63.37 -64.11 26.64
CA VAL A 70 62.39 -65.14 26.96
C VAL A 70 61.86 -65.80 25.69
N LYS A 71 61.51 -65.02 24.64
CA LYS A 71 61.09 -65.53 23.34
C LYS A 71 62.13 -66.49 22.73
N ASN A 72 63.40 -66.06 22.68
CA ASN A 72 64.47 -66.90 22.13
C ASN A 72 64.71 -68.17 22.92
N LYS A 73 64.58 -68.13 24.24
CA LYS A 73 64.76 -69.34 25.11
C LYS A 73 63.57 -70.28 24.91
N LEU A 74 62.30 -69.74 24.80
CA LEU A 74 61.16 -70.59 24.57
C LEU A 74 61.13 -71.21 23.15
N SER A 75 61.69 -70.53 22.15
CA SER A 75 61.86 -71.08 20.81
C SER A 75 62.74 -72.31 20.83
N ARG A 76 63.88 -72.23 21.58
CA ARG A 76 64.76 -73.39 21.74
C ARG A 76 64.12 -74.55 22.50
N VAL A 77 63.18 -74.28 23.46
CA VAL A 77 62.46 -75.30 24.17
C VAL A 77 61.40 -75.94 23.23
N ALA A 78 60.80 -75.21 22.38
CA ALA A 78 59.80 -75.66 21.39
C ALA A 78 60.47 -76.57 20.33
N ASP A 79 61.72 -76.25 19.96
CA ASP A 79 62.51 -77.13 19.08
C ASP A 79 62.82 -78.50 19.71
N LEU A 80 62.90 -78.60 21.07
CA LEU A 80 63.18 -79.80 21.82
C LEU A 80 61.86 -80.62 22.14
N SER A 81 60.71 -79.98 22.20
CA SER A 81 59.43 -80.62 22.55
C SER A 81 58.25 -79.92 21.92
N LEU A 82 57.47 -80.62 21.10
CA LEU A 82 56.29 -80.16 20.42
C LEU A 82 55.20 -79.59 21.35
N GLN A 83 55.21 -79.99 22.61
CA GLN A 83 54.28 -79.50 23.63
C GLN A 83 54.32 -77.96 23.82
N PHE A 84 55.43 -77.35 23.50
CA PHE A 84 55.69 -75.92 23.72
C PHE A 84 55.55 -75.11 22.44
N SER A 85 55.27 -75.74 21.28
CA SER A 85 55.21 -75.07 19.99
C SER A 85 54.06 -74.04 19.96
N GLU A 86 52.92 -74.35 20.51
CA GLU A 86 51.72 -73.42 20.58
C GLU A 86 52.04 -72.22 21.49
N LEU A 87 52.66 -72.43 22.62
CA LEU A 87 53.14 -71.35 23.53
C LEU A 87 54.15 -70.43 22.90
N ASN A 88 55.13 -71.04 22.14
CA ASN A 88 56.06 -70.26 21.41
C ASN A 88 55.41 -69.40 20.31
N ALA A 89 54.49 -69.91 19.52
CA ALA A 89 53.81 -69.14 18.50
C ALA A 89 53.03 -68.00 19.13
N ARG A 90 52.32 -68.23 20.20
CA ARG A 90 51.63 -67.18 20.93
C ARG A 90 52.51 -66.10 21.51
N LEU A 91 53.69 -66.48 22.01
CA LEU A 91 54.68 -65.51 22.52
C LEU A 91 55.24 -64.65 21.39
N GLU A 92 55.49 -65.29 20.23
CA GLU A 92 56.02 -64.58 19.05
C GLU A 92 54.99 -63.57 18.50
N GLU A 93 53.76 -63.92 18.42
CA GLU A 93 52.59 -62.99 18.05
C GLU A 93 52.54 -61.82 19.04
N ASN A 94 52.58 -62.08 20.34
CA ASN A 94 52.56 -61.04 21.37
C ASN A 94 53.78 -60.12 21.32
N TYR A 95 54.96 -60.66 20.97
CA TYR A 95 56.18 -59.83 20.80
C TYR A 95 56.06 -58.87 19.61
N VAL A 96 55.54 -59.36 18.50
CA VAL A 96 55.31 -58.53 17.30
C VAL A 96 54.26 -57.42 17.60
N GLU A 97 53.14 -57.80 18.25
CA GLU A 97 52.14 -56.86 18.63
C GLU A 97 52.66 -55.80 19.62
N PHE A 98 53.39 -56.21 20.64
CA PHE A 98 54.00 -55.31 21.61
C PHE A 98 54.97 -54.32 20.95
N LYS A 99 55.77 -54.79 19.99
CA LYS A 99 56.65 -53.94 19.20
C LYS A 99 55.87 -52.91 18.37
N ASP A 100 54.75 -53.29 17.76
CA ASP A 100 53.93 -52.41 16.96
C ASP A 100 53.27 -51.34 17.84
N ILE A 101 52.77 -51.72 19.02
CA ILE A 101 52.21 -50.75 19.98
C ILE A 101 53.29 -49.74 20.42
N LEU A 102 54.50 -50.13 20.71
CA LEU A 102 55.57 -49.20 21.09
C LEU A 102 55.91 -48.25 19.95
N PHE A 103 56.00 -48.78 18.74
CA PHE A 103 56.24 -47.95 17.56
C PHE A 103 55.13 -46.93 17.32
N GLN A 104 53.85 -47.32 17.47
CA GLN A 104 52.68 -46.40 17.38
C GLN A 104 52.77 -45.34 18.49
N LEU A 105 53.07 -45.72 19.74
CA LEU A 105 53.25 -44.78 20.84
C LEU A 105 54.35 -43.77 20.58
N GLN A 106 55.48 -44.19 19.99
CA GLN A 106 56.56 -43.30 19.64
C GLN A 106 56.17 -42.29 18.55
N ASN A 107 55.44 -42.75 17.52
CA ASN A 107 54.93 -41.89 16.47
C ASN A 107 53.93 -40.84 17.03
N GLU A 108 53.07 -41.26 17.97
CA GLU A 108 52.16 -40.31 18.60
C GLU A 108 52.86 -39.34 19.54
N ALA A 109 53.93 -39.76 20.23
CA ALA A 109 54.75 -38.89 21.05
C ALA A 109 55.46 -37.80 20.22
N GLU A 110 55.99 -38.16 19.04
CA GLU A 110 56.62 -37.21 18.12
C GLU A 110 55.59 -36.16 17.59
N LYS A 111 54.37 -36.57 17.34
CA LYS A 111 53.28 -35.63 16.94
C LYS A 111 52.91 -34.66 18.06
N LEU A 112 52.99 -35.07 19.31
CA LEU A 112 52.71 -34.19 20.46
C LEU A 112 53.73 -33.05 20.59
N ASP A 113 55.01 -33.24 20.15
CA ASP A 113 56.08 -32.24 20.30
C ASP A 113 55.98 -31.06 19.28
N ALA A 114 55.17 -31.18 18.26
CA ALA A 114 54.96 -30.14 17.26
C ALA A 114 54.00 -29.03 17.78
N ASN A 115 54.55 -27.92 18.23
CA ASN A 115 53.94 -26.57 18.45
C ASN A 115 53.29 -26.23 19.80
N PRO A 116 53.94 -25.39 20.63
CA PRO A 116 53.31 -24.77 21.82
C PRO A 116 52.42 -23.56 21.49
N GLU A 117 52.50 -22.95 20.28
CA GLU A 117 51.70 -21.78 19.90
C GLU A 117 50.24 -22.11 19.59
N ASP A 118 49.93 -23.38 19.33
CA ASP A 118 48.59 -23.80 18.92
C ASP A 118 47.54 -23.72 20.05
N LEU A 119 47.92 -23.90 21.32
CA LEU A 119 46.98 -23.89 22.45
C LEU A 119 46.32 -22.53 22.65
N LEU A 120 47.08 -21.44 22.59
CA LEU A 120 46.49 -20.09 22.73
C LEU A 120 45.52 -19.78 21.63
N VAL A 121 45.80 -20.15 20.40
CA VAL A 121 44.90 -19.94 19.24
C VAL A 121 43.62 -20.77 19.39
N LEU A 122 43.77 -22.05 19.82
CA LEU A 122 42.62 -22.92 20.06
C LEU A 122 41.74 -22.40 21.20
N GLN A 123 42.32 -21.91 22.28
CA GLN A 123 41.61 -21.30 23.40
C GLN A 123 40.89 -20.01 22.98
N GLU A 124 41.56 -19.12 22.23
CA GLU A 124 40.91 -17.90 21.71
C GLU A 124 39.70 -18.21 20.82
N GLN A 125 39.80 -19.24 19.97
CA GLN A 125 38.70 -19.69 19.13
C GLN A 125 37.56 -20.26 19.96
N ASN A 126 37.86 -21.07 20.94
CA ASN A 126 36.89 -21.64 21.87
C ASN A 126 36.19 -20.56 22.68
N ASP A 127 36.92 -19.56 23.19
CA ASP A 127 36.36 -18.47 23.97
C ASP A 127 35.40 -17.60 23.13
N LYS A 128 35.74 -17.36 21.85
CA LYS A 128 34.85 -16.67 20.92
C LYS A 128 33.52 -17.45 20.73
N ILE A 129 33.59 -18.76 20.52
CA ILE A 129 32.44 -19.62 20.35
C ILE A 129 31.56 -19.63 21.63
N ASN A 130 32.20 -19.79 22.79
CA ASN A 130 31.53 -19.79 24.09
C ASN A 130 30.84 -18.46 24.38
N ALA A 131 31.46 -17.33 24.00
CA ALA A 131 30.85 -16.02 24.10
C ALA A 131 29.59 -15.92 23.24
N LEU A 132 29.57 -16.48 22.03
CA LEU A 132 28.40 -16.56 21.17
C LEU A 132 27.32 -17.47 21.77
N PHE A 133 27.68 -18.62 22.33
CA PHE A 133 26.73 -19.50 23.05
C PHE A 133 26.01 -18.77 24.19
N LEU A 134 26.76 -18.05 25.01
CA LEU A 134 26.22 -17.28 26.13
C LEU A 134 25.32 -16.14 25.62
N LYS A 135 25.75 -15.41 24.60
CA LYS A 135 25.03 -14.27 24.05
C LYS A 135 23.69 -14.69 23.43
N HIS A 136 23.70 -15.78 22.69
CA HIS A 136 22.51 -16.31 22.02
C HIS A 136 21.73 -17.33 22.85
N LYS A 137 22.23 -17.69 24.06
CA LYS A 137 21.63 -18.64 25.00
C LYS A 137 21.41 -20.04 24.40
N VAL A 138 22.37 -20.49 23.63
CA VAL A 138 22.41 -21.81 23.00
C VAL A 138 23.63 -22.60 23.48
N SER A 139 23.72 -23.89 23.17
CA SER A 139 24.79 -24.79 23.64
C SER A 139 25.53 -25.50 22.53
N ASP A 140 25.11 -25.35 21.28
CA ASP A 140 25.75 -26.01 20.15
C ASP A 140 25.85 -25.08 18.92
N ILE A 141 26.73 -25.46 17.98
CA ILE A 141 26.97 -24.68 16.74
C ILE A 141 25.78 -24.74 15.80
N GLU A 142 25.06 -25.83 15.77
CA GLU A 142 23.87 -25.96 14.87
C GLU A 142 22.80 -24.93 15.20
N ASP A 143 22.58 -24.66 16.48
CA ASP A 143 21.64 -23.64 16.90
C ASP A 143 22.14 -22.22 16.60
N LEU A 144 23.43 -21.94 16.69
CA LEU A 144 24.01 -20.68 16.22
C LEU A 144 23.84 -20.50 14.70
N LEU A 145 24.00 -21.56 13.93
CA LEU A 145 23.81 -21.53 12.47
C LEU A 145 22.32 -21.29 12.11
N LYS A 146 21.37 -21.88 12.84
CA LYS A 146 19.93 -21.58 12.65
C LYS A 146 19.62 -20.11 12.93
N ILE A 147 20.14 -19.57 14.04
CA ILE A 147 19.98 -18.14 14.37
C ILE A 147 20.58 -17.25 13.28
N LYS A 148 21.76 -17.61 12.77
CA LYS A 148 22.38 -16.90 11.65
C LYS A 148 21.50 -16.90 10.40
N GLU A 149 20.92 -18.04 10.05
CA GLU A 149 19.98 -18.16 8.90
C GLU A 149 18.74 -17.32 9.11
N GLU A 150 18.11 -17.37 10.28
CA GLU A 150 16.94 -16.54 10.62
C GLU A 150 17.24 -15.04 10.50
N LEU A 151 18.37 -14.58 11.06
CA LEU A 151 18.79 -13.18 10.96
C LEU A 151 19.10 -12.76 9.51
N SER A 152 19.66 -13.64 8.71
CA SER A 152 19.94 -13.40 7.28
C SER A 152 18.64 -13.25 6.47
N LEU A 153 17.64 -14.09 6.73
CA LEU A 153 16.31 -13.97 6.10
C LEU A 153 15.62 -12.66 6.48
N GLU A 154 15.70 -12.28 7.76
CA GLU A 154 15.14 -11.00 8.20
C GLU A 154 15.86 -9.81 7.53
N LYS A 155 17.18 -9.80 7.43
CA LYS A 155 17.95 -8.76 6.71
C LYS A 155 17.47 -8.59 5.28
N ASN A 156 17.36 -9.68 4.53
CA ASN A 156 16.86 -9.63 3.15
C ASN A 156 15.44 -9.05 3.05
N SER A 157 14.57 -9.40 4.01
CA SER A 157 13.22 -8.86 4.09
C SER A 157 13.21 -7.35 4.36
N PHE A 158 14.10 -6.84 5.21
CA PHE A 158 14.23 -5.39 5.47
C PHE A 158 14.73 -4.63 4.24
N GLU A 159 15.76 -5.13 3.56
CA GLU A 159 16.27 -4.53 2.32
C GLU A 159 15.21 -4.47 1.22
N ASP A 160 14.40 -5.52 1.06
CA ASP A 160 13.28 -5.55 0.12
C ASP A 160 12.20 -4.50 0.45
N ILE A 161 11.91 -4.32 1.75
CA ILE A 161 10.95 -3.31 2.22
C ILE A 161 11.49 -1.90 1.96
N GLU A 162 12.75 -1.61 2.26
CA GLU A 162 13.37 -0.30 2.01
C GLU A 162 13.39 0.04 0.50
N ASN A 163 13.75 -0.92 -0.33
CA ASN A 163 13.72 -0.75 -1.79
C ASN A 163 12.30 -0.45 -2.29
N LYS A 164 11.30 -1.15 -1.73
CA LYS A 164 9.91 -0.92 -2.08
C LYS A 164 9.39 0.44 -1.61
N ILE A 165 9.81 0.91 -0.44
CA ILE A 165 9.50 2.26 0.07
C ILE A 165 10.08 3.31 -0.89
N ALA A 166 11.37 3.21 -1.23
CA ALA A 166 12.03 4.14 -2.13
C ALA A 166 11.37 4.18 -3.53
N GLN A 167 10.96 3.01 -4.05
CA GLN A 167 10.22 2.92 -5.31
C GLN A 167 8.86 3.63 -5.22
N LEU A 168 8.08 3.36 -4.15
CA LEU A 168 6.77 3.97 -3.94
C LEU A 168 6.87 5.49 -3.76
N GLU A 169 7.86 5.99 -3.05
CA GLU A 169 8.12 7.43 -2.90
C GLU A 169 8.39 8.09 -4.24
N LYS A 170 9.18 7.45 -5.10
CA LYS A 170 9.43 7.91 -6.46
C LYS A 170 8.14 7.93 -7.30
N GLU A 171 7.35 6.87 -7.26
CA GLU A 171 6.06 6.78 -7.97
C GLU A 171 5.09 7.88 -7.49
N ILE A 172 5.01 8.13 -6.18
CA ILE A 172 4.21 9.22 -5.60
C ILE A 172 4.68 10.58 -6.09
N ALA A 173 5.98 10.82 -6.14
CA ALA A 173 6.54 12.08 -6.62
C ALA A 173 6.21 12.33 -8.11
N GLU A 174 6.39 11.31 -8.95
CA GLU A 174 6.08 11.36 -10.39
C GLU A 174 4.57 11.56 -10.64
N ALA A 175 3.72 10.81 -9.93
CA ALA A 175 2.26 10.94 -10.01
C ALA A 175 1.81 12.34 -9.56
N SER A 176 2.35 12.85 -8.45
CA SER A 176 2.06 14.19 -7.94
C SER A 176 2.45 15.27 -8.94
N GLN A 177 3.62 15.18 -9.54
CA GLN A 177 4.06 16.12 -10.56
C GLN A 177 3.14 16.12 -11.79
N SER A 178 2.72 14.92 -12.24
CA SER A 178 1.76 14.76 -13.34
C SER A 178 0.40 15.38 -13.00
N LEU A 179 -0.10 15.15 -11.78
CA LEU A 179 -1.34 15.73 -11.30
C LEU A 179 -1.28 17.26 -11.23
N PHE A 180 -0.17 17.83 -10.74
CA PHE A 180 0.00 19.29 -10.71
C PHE A 180 -0.05 19.90 -12.10
N LYS A 181 0.64 19.33 -13.08
CA LYS A 181 0.58 19.79 -14.48
C LYS A 181 -0.84 19.80 -15.05
N LYS A 182 -1.60 18.72 -14.79
CA LYS A 182 -3.01 18.61 -15.23
C LYS A 182 -3.90 19.63 -14.51
N ALA A 183 -3.69 19.84 -13.21
CA ALA A 183 -4.42 20.81 -12.42
C ALA A 183 -4.15 22.24 -12.89
N GLU A 184 -2.91 22.58 -13.26
CA GLU A 184 -2.57 23.89 -13.85
C GLU A 184 -3.28 24.13 -15.18
N ILE A 185 -3.30 23.13 -16.08
CA ILE A 185 -4.03 23.22 -17.35
C ILE A 185 -5.51 23.47 -17.09
N LEU A 186 -6.09 22.72 -16.15
CA LEU A 186 -7.50 22.85 -15.77
C LEU A 186 -7.80 24.23 -15.18
N SER A 187 -6.94 24.74 -14.29
CA SER A 187 -7.05 26.09 -13.72
C SER A 187 -6.98 27.16 -14.79
N LYS A 188 -6.02 27.04 -15.71
CA LYS A 188 -5.89 27.97 -16.84
C LYS A 188 -7.14 28.00 -17.71
N ASN A 189 -7.67 26.84 -18.07
CA ASN A 189 -8.89 26.73 -18.87
C ASN A 189 -10.10 27.35 -18.16
N ARG A 190 -10.25 27.08 -16.86
CA ARG A 190 -11.32 27.69 -16.05
C ARG A 190 -11.23 29.20 -16.00
N LYS A 191 -10.04 29.76 -15.78
CA LYS A 191 -9.82 31.22 -15.76
C LYS A 191 -10.15 31.87 -17.11
N GLN A 192 -9.90 31.16 -18.20
CA GLN A 192 -10.23 31.65 -19.55
C GLN A 192 -11.72 31.52 -19.86
N THR A 193 -12.37 30.44 -19.41
CA THR A 193 -13.79 30.17 -19.73
C THR A 193 -14.76 30.85 -18.76
N ALA A 194 -14.37 31.09 -17.51
CA ALA A 194 -15.22 31.70 -16.50
C ALA A 194 -15.82 33.07 -16.95
N PRO A 195 -15.08 34.03 -17.53
CA PRO A 195 -15.64 35.28 -18.02
C PRO A 195 -16.72 35.07 -19.10
N VAL A 196 -16.47 34.17 -20.05
CA VAL A 196 -17.43 33.85 -21.12
C VAL A 196 -18.71 33.22 -20.55
N PHE A 197 -18.58 32.34 -19.57
CA PHE A 197 -19.72 31.75 -18.86
C PHE A 197 -20.52 32.83 -18.13
N VAL A 198 -19.83 33.73 -17.40
CA VAL A 198 -20.45 34.82 -16.66
C VAL A 198 -21.28 35.72 -17.61
N GLU A 199 -20.64 36.16 -18.72
CA GLU A 199 -21.30 37.02 -19.73
C GLU A 199 -22.59 36.39 -20.27
N LYS A 200 -22.57 35.10 -20.62
CA LYS A 200 -23.74 34.36 -21.10
C LYS A 200 -24.83 34.25 -20.02
N VAL A 201 -24.45 33.94 -18.78
CA VAL A 201 -25.41 33.85 -17.66
C VAL A 201 -26.04 35.23 -17.41
N GLU A 202 -25.25 36.31 -17.34
CA GLU A 202 -25.78 37.69 -17.12
C GLU A 202 -26.68 38.12 -18.25
N SER A 203 -26.36 37.84 -19.50
CA SER A 203 -27.20 38.11 -20.65
C SER A 203 -28.61 37.46 -20.52
N LEU A 204 -28.64 36.17 -20.16
CA LEU A 204 -29.88 35.44 -19.93
C LEU A 204 -30.67 36.00 -18.72
N LEU A 205 -29.97 36.37 -17.65
CA LEU A 205 -30.61 36.96 -16.47
C LEU A 205 -31.22 38.35 -16.80
N HIS A 206 -30.57 39.15 -17.62
CA HIS A 206 -31.10 40.44 -18.10
C HIS A 206 -32.37 40.22 -18.91
N GLN A 207 -32.39 39.27 -19.86
CA GLN A 207 -33.55 38.86 -20.62
C GLN A 207 -34.71 38.46 -19.69
N LEU A 208 -34.39 37.71 -18.63
CA LEU A 208 -35.36 37.24 -17.62
C LEU A 208 -35.71 38.31 -16.56
N GLY A 209 -35.46 39.59 -16.83
CA GLY A 209 -35.86 40.72 -16.00
C GLY A 209 -34.97 40.97 -14.76
N LEU A 210 -33.76 40.47 -14.74
CA LEU A 210 -32.75 40.78 -13.73
C LEU A 210 -31.64 41.69 -14.32
N GLU A 211 -32.02 42.84 -14.81
CA GLU A 211 -31.18 43.76 -15.58
C GLU A 211 -29.92 44.25 -14.83
N LYS A 212 -29.92 44.19 -13.48
CA LYS A 212 -28.83 44.65 -12.62
C LYS A 212 -28.10 43.47 -11.92
N ALA A 213 -28.43 42.25 -12.30
CA ALA A 213 -27.81 41.08 -11.73
C ALA A 213 -26.35 40.99 -12.15
N LYS A 214 -25.52 40.57 -11.20
CA LYS A 214 -24.09 40.25 -11.46
C LYS A 214 -23.79 38.87 -10.96
N VAL A 215 -22.90 38.20 -11.71
CA VAL A 215 -22.44 36.86 -11.42
C VAL A 215 -20.93 36.87 -11.42
N GLU A 216 -20.30 36.17 -10.51
CA GLU A 216 -18.86 35.97 -10.46
C GLU A 216 -18.52 34.51 -10.19
N VAL A 217 -17.51 33.99 -10.88
CA VAL A 217 -16.96 32.67 -10.62
C VAL A 217 -15.69 32.85 -9.80
N GLU A 218 -15.78 32.55 -8.51
CA GLU A 218 -14.63 32.55 -7.61
C GLU A 218 -13.88 31.21 -7.71
N LEU A 219 -12.59 31.30 -8.00
CA LEU A 219 -11.66 30.17 -8.08
C LEU A 219 -10.64 30.29 -6.94
N SER A 220 -10.85 29.57 -5.84
CA SER A 220 -9.91 29.57 -4.71
C SER A 220 -9.05 28.32 -4.72
N SER A 221 -7.71 28.53 -4.72
CA SER A 221 -6.75 27.43 -4.73
C SER A 221 -6.75 26.68 -3.39
N THR A 222 -6.70 25.36 -3.46
CA THR A 222 -6.52 24.47 -2.31
C THR A 222 -5.14 23.82 -2.37
N ARG A 223 -4.62 23.40 -1.21
CA ARG A 223 -3.33 22.67 -1.15
C ARG A 223 -3.48 21.19 -1.47
N GLU A 224 -4.69 20.67 -1.47
CA GLU A 224 -5.01 19.26 -1.65
C GLU A 224 -5.66 19.02 -3.01
N PHE A 225 -5.37 17.85 -3.59
CA PHE A 225 -6.04 17.41 -4.81
C PHE A 225 -7.46 16.93 -4.48
N GLY A 226 -8.44 17.64 -5.02
CA GLY A 226 -9.83 17.19 -5.01
C GLY A 226 -10.18 16.42 -6.29
N LYS A 227 -11.42 15.89 -6.35
CA LYS A 227 -11.97 15.20 -7.52
C LYS A 227 -11.87 16.02 -8.81
N PHE A 228 -11.87 17.33 -8.71
CA PHE A 228 -11.91 18.28 -9.81
C PHE A 228 -10.70 19.21 -9.86
N GLY A 229 -9.56 18.79 -9.37
CA GLY A 229 -8.30 19.56 -9.36
C GLY A 229 -8.00 20.19 -8.00
N THR A 230 -7.19 21.23 -8.01
CA THR A 230 -6.70 21.94 -6.81
C THR A 230 -7.42 23.26 -6.54
N GLU A 231 -8.63 23.39 -7.06
CA GLU A 231 -9.43 24.62 -6.88
C GLU A 231 -10.83 24.29 -6.38
N LYS A 232 -11.29 25.12 -5.46
CA LYS A 232 -12.70 25.18 -5.07
C LYS A 232 -13.37 26.24 -5.96
N ILE A 233 -14.46 25.84 -6.65
CA ILE A 233 -15.23 26.72 -7.52
C ILE A 233 -16.47 27.15 -6.74
N GLN A 234 -16.71 28.46 -6.69
CA GLN A 234 -17.90 29.03 -6.08
C GLN A 234 -18.53 30.05 -7.01
N LEU A 235 -19.83 29.93 -7.20
CA LEU A 235 -20.60 30.92 -7.96
C LEU A 235 -21.16 31.94 -6.99
N LEU A 236 -20.78 33.18 -7.17
CA LEU A 236 -21.28 34.34 -6.42
C LEU A 236 -22.33 35.07 -7.25
N PHE A 237 -23.34 35.61 -6.60
CA PHE A 237 -24.47 36.28 -7.21
C PHE A 237 -24.84 37.55 -6.46
N GLN A 238 -25.27 38.56 -7.21
CA GLN A 238 -25.82 39.81 -6.74
C GLN A 238 -27.05 40.12 -7.59
N ALA A 239 -28.23 40.25 -6.99
CA ALA A 239 -29.47 40.51 -7.71
C ALA A 239 -29.63 41.97 -8.14
N ASN A 240 -29.21 42.93 -7.32
CA ASN A 240 -29.36 44.34 -7.53
C ASN A 240 -28.12 45.14 -7.19
N ALA A 241 -27.90 46.26 -7.87
CA ALA A 241 -26.79 47.15 -7.58
C ALA A 241 -26.82 47.62 -6.11
N GLY A 242 -25.63 47.62 -5.48
CA GLY A 242 -25.46 48.02 -4.06
C GLY A 242 -25.52 46.90 -3.02
N PHE A 243 -25.89 45.68 -3.41
CA PHE A 243 -25.76 44.51 -2.55
C PHE A 243 -24.35 43.86 -2.73
N ALA A 244 -23.89 43.15 -1.72
CA ALA A 244 -22.66 42.40 -1.83
C ALA A 244 -22.88 41.11 -2.66
N LEU A 245 -21.87 40.73 -3.44
CA LEU A 245 -21.78 39.40 -4.03
C LEU A 245 -21.77 38.35 -2.91
N LYS A 246 -22.62 37.39 -2.97
CA LYS A 246 -22.73 36.29 -2.00
C LYS A 246 -22.85 34.96 -2.72
N PRO A 247 -22.46 33.86 -2.07
CA PRO A 247 -22.69 32.51 -2.61
C PRO A 247 -24.15 32.35 -3.04
N ILE A 248 -24.36 31.85 -4.23
CA ILE A 248 -25.65 31.75 -4.87
C ILE A 248 -26.71 31.09 -3.97
N GLN A 249 -26.31 30.12 -3.16
CA GLN A 249 -27.19 29.41 -2.23
C GLN A 249 -27.80 30.32 -1.16
N ASN A 250 -27.16 31.45 -0.85
CA ASN A 250 -27.51 32.35 0.24
C ASN A 250 -28.02 33.71 -0.24
N ALA A 251 -28.01 33.96 -1.56
CA ALA A 251 -28.17 35.30 -2.14
C ALA A 251 -29.53 35.50 -2.83
N ILE A 252 -30.39 34.48 -2.91
CA ILE A 252 -31.49 34.46 -3.92
C ILE A 252 -32.88 34.30 -3.27
N SER A 253 -33.83 35.16 -3.65
CA SER A 253 -35.24 34.95 -3.42
C SER A 253 -35.83 33.84 -4.32
N GLY A 254 -37.03 33.30 -4.01
CA GLY A 254 -37.61 32.19 -4.78
C GLY A 254 -37.65 32.42 -6.29
N GLY A 255 -38.22 33.54 -6.74
CA GLY A 255 -38.32 33.84 -8.18
C GLY A 255 -36.97 34.18 -8.85
N GLU A 256 -36.04 34.77 -8.13
CA GLU A 256 -34.64 34.97 -8.63
C GLU A 256 -33.94 33.63 -8.82
N ARG A 257 -34.12 32.73 -7.87
CA ARG A 257 -33.53 31.36 -7.91
C ARG A 257 -34.00 30.61 -9.16
N SER A 258 -35.29 30.64 -9.46
CA SER A 258 -35.84 30.00 -10.65
C SER A 258 -35.18 30.51 -11.94
N ARG A 259 -35.05 31.82 -12.08
CA ARG A 259 -34.43 32.46 -13.26
C ARG A 259 -32.91 32.12 -13.38
N VAL A 260 -32.19 32.20 -12.29
CA VAL A 260 -30.74 31.81 -12.28
C VAL A 260 -30.59 30.32 -12.62
N MET A 261 -31.42 29.46 -12.04
CA MET A 261 -31.36 28.02 -12.33
C MET A 261 -31.70 27.74 -13.80
N LEU A 262 -32.73 28.43 -14.40
CA LEU A 262 -33.05 28.27 -15.80
C LEU A 262 -31.87 28.69 -16.69
N SER A 263 -31.24 29.86 -16.41
CA SER A 263 -30.10 30.35 -17.16
C SER A 263 -28.90 29.36 -17.14
N ILE A 264 -28.58 28.83 -15.97
CA ILE A 264 -27.51 27.84 -15.82
C ILE A 264 -27.88 26.54 -16.56
N LYS A 265 -29.13 26.05 -16.41
CA LYS A 265 -29.60 24.82 -17.06
C LYS A 265 -29.58 24.96 -18.59
N LYS A 266 -29.97 26.13 -19.16
CA LYS A 266 -29.82 26.39 -20.58
C LYS A 266 -28.40 26.23 -21.06
N LEU A 267 -27.43 26.89 -20.42
CA LEU A 267 -26.04 26.80 -20.81
C LEU A 267 -25.44 25.40 -20.63
N MET A 268 -25.85 24.67 -19.59
CA MET A 268 -25.45 23.28 -19.42
C MET A 268 -26.02 22.39 -20.54
N ALA A 269 -27.25 22.59 -20.91
CA ALA A 269 -27.90 21.81 -21.93
C ALA A 269 -27.25 22.00 -23.32
N GLU A 270 -26.87 23.23 -23.66
CA GLU A 270 -26.17 23.56 -24.91
C GLU A 270 -24.79 22.86 -25.03
N ASN A 271 -24.16 22.56 -23.90
CA ASN A 271 -22.79 22.03 -23.89
C ASN A 271 -22.70 20.54 -23.49
N ALA A 272 -23.73 19.95 -22.93
CA ALA A 272 -23.69 18.61 -22.36
C ALA A 272 -24.42 17.52 -23.18
N GLU A 273 -25.00 17.88 -24.37
CA GLU A 273 -25.76 16.97 -25.23
C GLU A 273 -26.79 16.14 -24.44
N LEU A 274 -27.50 16.80 -23.54
CA LEU A 274 -28.55 16.13 -22.72
C LEU A 274 -29.75 15.76 -23.61
N PRO A 275 -30.12 14.49 -23.70
CA PRO A 275 -31.23 14.08 -24.56
C PRO A 275 -32.60 14.54 -24.01
N THR A 276 -32.72 14.62 -22.69
CA THR A 276 -33.97 15.01 -22.00
C THR A 276 -33.67 15.80 -20.73
N LEU A 277 -34.42 16.89 -20.52
CA LEU A 277 -34.40 17.68 -19.30
C LEU A 277 -35.81 17.82 -18.73
N ILE A 278 -35.95 17.59 -17.44
CA ILE A 278 -37.22 17.77 -16.72
C ILE A 278 -37.07 18.99 -15.82
N LEU A 279 -37.96 19.96 -15.99
CA LEU A 279 -38.10 21.18 -15.19
C LEU A 279 -39.38 21.13 -14.38
N ASP A 280 -39.22 21.05 -13.06
CA ASP A 280 -40.33 20.98 -12.12
C ASP A 280 -40.42 22.31 -11.34
N GLU A 281 -41.59 23.00 -11.46
CA GLU A 281 -41.88 24.26 -10.76
C GLU A 281 -40.82 25.35 -10.89
N ILE A 282 -40.04 25.38 -11.98
CA ILE A 282 -38.97 26.35 -12.19
C ILE A 282 -39.49 27.77 -12.41
N ASP A 283 -40.76 27.93 -12.63
CA ASP A 283 -41.50 29.18 -12.85
C ASP A 283 -42.12 29.77 -11.57
N THR A 284 -41.83 29.21 -10.41
CA THR A 284 -42.35 29.69 -9.13
C THR A 284 -41.92 31.12 -8.82
N GLY A 285 -42.85 32.00 -8.46
CA GLY A 285 -42.59 33.38 -8.06
C GLY A 285 -42.34 34.36 -9.21
N VAL A 286 -42.73 33.99 -10.43
CA VAL A 286 -42.72 34.87 -11.61
C VAL A 286 -44.11 35.03 -12.21
N SER A 287 -44.35 36.08 -12.96
CA SER A 287 -45.64 36.36 -13.62
C SER A 287 -45.49 37.35 -14.79
N GLY A 288 -46.51 37.47 -15.60
CA GLY A 288 -46.58 38.45 -16.68
C GLY A 288 -45.46 38.27 -17.71
N ARG A 289 -44.80 39.37 -18.09
CA ARG A 289 -43.74 39.40 -19.12
C ARG A 289 -42.59 38.47 -18.81
N ILE A 290 -42.20 38.34 -17.54
CA ILE A 290 -41.08 37.47 -17.17
C ILE A 290 -41.42 35.98 -17.39
N ALA A 291 -42.67 35.58 -17.14
CA ALA A 291 -43.15 34.23 -17.41
C ALA A 291 -43.14 33.91 -18.91
N ASP A 292 -43.49 34.90 -19.76
CA ASP A 292 -43.43 34.75 -21.21
C ASP A 292 -41.98 34.59 -21.70
N GLU A 293 -41.05 35.43 -21.22
CA GLU A 293 -39.62 35.29 -21.53
C GLU A 293 -39.03 33.95 -21.08
N MET A 294 -39.44 33.43 -19.90
CA MET A 294 -39.08 32.09 -19.47
C MET A 294 -39.61 31.03 -20.42
N GLY A 295 -40.83 31.16 -20.88
CA GLY A 295 -41.43 30.28 -21.88
C GLY A 295 -40.65 30.28 -23.20
N ASN A 296 -40.22 31.45 -23.67
CA ASN A 296 -39.39 31.60 -24.88
C ASN A 296 -38.04 30.90 -24.71
N VAL A 297 -37.34 31.11 -23.58
CA VAL A 297 -36.08 30.44 -23.27
C VAL A 297 -36.26 28.90 -23.25
N MET A 298 -37.34 28.40 -22.67
CA MET A 298 -37.64 26.96 -22.66
C MET A 298 -37.94 26.42 -24.07
N GLN A 299 -38.66 27.22 -24.90
CA GLN A 299 -38.94 26.86 -26.30
C GLN A 299 -37.61 26.74 -27.11
N GLU A 300 -36.71 27.68 -26.98
CA GLU A 300 -35.36 27.62 -27.59
C GLU A 300 -34.62 26.37 -27.14
N MET A 301 -34.66 26.00 -25.86
CA MET A 301 -34.01 24.77 -25.34
C MET A 301 -34.63 23.53 -25.99
N ALA A 302 -35.95 23.52 -26.21
CA ALA A 302 -36.65 22.38 -26.79
C ALA A 302 -36.34 22.14 -28.27
N GLU A 303 -35.68 23.05 -28.97
CA GLU A 303 -35.21 22.86 -30.36
C GLU A 303 -34.12 21.79 -30.45
N ASN A 304 -33.28 21.66 -29.38
CA ASN A 304 -32.12 20.79 -29.40
C ASN A 304 -32.25 19.57 -28.48
N MET A 305 -33.32 19.46 -27.68
CA MET A 305 -33.51 18.38 -26.73
C MET A 305 -35.01 18.16 -26.41
N GLN A 306 -35.33 17.02 -25.81
CA GLN A 306 -36.64 16.84 -25.21
C GLN A 306 -36.72 17.60 -23.87
N LEU A 307 -37.63 18.61 -23.82
CA LEU A 307 -37.85 19.36 -22.59
C LEU A 307 -39.25 19.02 -22.02
N ILE A 308 -39.32 18.56 -20.80
CA ILE A 308 -40.55 18.29 -20.06
C ILE A 308 -40.66 19.33 -18.96
N VAL A 309 -41.71 20.14 -19.01
CA VAL A 309 -41.93 21.24 -18.05
C VAL A 309 -43.20 21.01 -17.27
N ILE A 310 -43.13 21.07 -15.96
CA ILE A 310 -44.29 21.05 -15.06
C ILE A 310 -44.51 22.50 -14.64
N THR A 311 -45.63 23.09 -15.07
CA THR A 311 -45.93 24.51 -14.90
C THR A 311 -47.38 24.75 -14.50
N HIS A 312 -47.62 25.85 -13.82
CA HIS A 312 -48.94 26.40 -13.54
C HIS A 312 -49.18 27.77 -14.23
N LEU A 313 -48.20 28.23 -15.02
CA LEU A 313 -48.26 29.52 -15.72
C LEU A 313 -48.77 29.34 -17.15
N ALA A 314 -49.84 30.10 -17.50
CA ALA A 314 -50.43 30.10 -18.83
C ALA A 314 -49.39 30.44 -19.92
N GLN A 315 -48.51 31.41 -19.67
CA GLN A 315 -47.45 31.84 -20.59
C GLN A 315 -46.48 30.71 -20.95
N VAL A 316 -46.07 29.91 -19.97
CA VAL A 316 -45.17 28.79 -20.20
C VAL A 316 -45.92 27.62 -20.87
N ALA A 317 -47.15 27.31 -20.41
CA ALA A 317 -47.96 26.24 -20.98
C ALA A 317 -48.30 26.50 -22.46
N ALA A 318 -48.53 27.76 -22.85
CA ALA A 318 -48.83 28.12 -24.23
C ALA A 318 -47.70 27.76 -25.21
N LYS A 319 -46.42 27.85 -24.81
CA LYS A 319 -45.25 27.60 -25.65
C LYS A 319 -44.97 26.10 -25.86
N GLY A 320 -45.60 25.22 -25.10
CA GLY A 320 -45.41 23.77 -25.24
C GLY A 320 -45.97 23.22 -26.55
N ASN A 321 -45.21 22.38 -27.28
CA ASN A 321 -45.69 21.73 -28.49
C ASN A 321 -46.78 20.68 -28.18
N ASN A 322 -46.57 19.93 -27.10
CA ASN A 322 -47.49 18.90 -26.60
C ASN A 322 -47.81 19.19 -25.14
N ASN A 323 -49.10 19.39 -24.86
CA ASN A 323 -49.53 19.68 -23.50
C ASN A 323 -50.29 18.50 -22.89
N TYR A 324 -50.09 18.30 -21.62
CA TYR A 324 -50.77 17.29 -20.82
C TYR A 324 -51.36 17.95 -19.58
N LYS A 325 -52.63 17.61 -19.28
CA LYS A 325 -53.29 18.04 -18.05
C LYS A 325 -53.14 16.98 -16.96
N VAL A 326 -52.69 17.41 -15.79
CA VAL A 326 -52.63 16.58 -14.57
C VAL A 326 -53.88 16.90 -13.75
N GLN A 327 -54.76 15.93 -13.55
CA GLN A 327 -55.97 16.08 -12.76
C GLN A 327 -55.99 15.12 -11.58
N LYS A 328 -56.27 15.67 -10.40
CA LYS A 328 -56.49 14.86 -9.18
C LYS A 328 -58.01 14.74 -8.99
N SER A 329 -58.52 13.53 -8.80
CA SER A 329 -59.91 13.24 -8.50
C SER A 329 -59.99 12.26 -7.34
N ASP A 330 -60.96 12.50 -6.44
CA ASP A 330 -61.22 11.56 -5.35
C ASP A 330 -62.30 10.57 -5.81
N ILE A 331 -61.92 9.31 -5.94
CA ILE A 331 -62.81 8.21 -6.30
C ILE A 331 -62.82 7.25 -5.12
N GLU A 332 -63.99 7.01 -4.54
CA GLU A 332 -64.18 6.08 -3.41
C GLU A 332 -63.29 6.35 -2.21
N GLY A 333 -63.02 7.65 -1.89
CA GLY A 333 -62.17 8.03 -0.77
C GLY A 333 -60.67 7.89 -1.00
N LYS A 334 -60.22 7.61 -2.25
CA LYS A 334 -58.82 7.57 -2.66
C LYS A 334 -58.57 8.63 -3.71
N THR A 335 -57.56 9.47 -3.48
CA THR A 335 -57.11 10.45 -4.47
C THR A 335 -56.36 9.73 -5.59
N GLN A 336 -56.87 9.83 -6.82
CA GLN A 336 -56.20 9.34 -8.03
C GLN A 336 -55.70 10.51 -8.86
N THR A 337 -54.47 10.41 -9.33
CA THR A 337 -53.88 11.36 -10.28
C THR A 337 -53.93 10.76 -11.67
N ARG A 338 -54.48 11.47 -12.64
CA ARG A 338 -54.54 11.07 -14.04
C ARG A 338 -53.89 12.13 -14.91
N ILE A 339 -53.29 11.70 -16.02
CA ILE A 339 -52.63 12.56 -17.01
C ILE A 339 -53.34 12.36 -18.34
N PHE A 340 -53.73 13.45 -18.97
CA PHE A 340 -54.47 13.46 -20.23
C PHE A 340 -53.69 14.31 -21.26
N PRO A 341 -53.44 13.83 -22.49
CA PRO A 341 -52.98 14.68 -23.57
C PRO A 341 -54.10 15.67 -23.96
N LEU A 342 -53.72 16.90 -24.29
CA LEU A 342 -54.69 17.93 -24.73
C LEU A 342 -54.56 18.14 -26.24
N ASN A 343 -55.71 18.19 -26.92
CA ASN A 343 -55.79 18.69 -28.29
C ASN A 343 -55.76 20.23 -28.30
N GLN A 344 -55.78 20.88 -29.48
CA GLN A 344 -55.64 22.34 -29.61
C GLN A 344 -56.80 23.14 -28.95
N GLU A 345 -58.01 22.63 -29.01
CA GLU A 345 -59.14 23.28 -28.38
C GLU A 345 -59.11 23.12 -26.85
N GLU A 346 -58.77 21.94 -26.39
CA GLU A 346 -58.56 21.65 -24.95
C GLU A 346 -57.37 22.43 -24.39
N LYS A 347 -56.25 22.56 -25.12
CA LYS A 347 -55.13 23.41 -24.78
C LYS A 347 -55.58 24.88 -24.62
N LEU A 348 -56.27 25.42 -25.58
CA LEU A 348 -56.80 26.78 -25.51
C LEU A 348 -57.67 26.99 -24.26
N THR A 349 -58.55 26.04 -24.00
CA THR A 349 -59.51 26.11 -22.85
C THR A 349 -58.67 26.03 -21.52
N GLU A 350 -57.69 25.16 -21.42
CA GLU A 350 -56.85 25.02 -20.23
C GLU A 350 -56.05 26.28 -19.99
N ILE A 351 -55.43 26.86 -21.03
CA ILE A 351 -54.66 28.11 -20.92
C ILE A 351 -55.56 29.25 -20.49
N ALA A 352 -56.81 29.38 -21.06
CA ALA A 352 -57.74 30.35 -20.63
C ALA A 352 -58.18 30.14 -19.16
N GLN A 353 -58.31 28.92 -18.71
CA GLN A 353 -58.57 28.59 -17.31
C GLN A 353 -57.45 29.00 -16.38
N LEU A 354 -56.16 28.78 -16.77
CA LEU A 354 -54.99 29.22 -16.00
C LEU A 354 -54.94 30.76 -15.89
N LEU A 355 -55.44 31.51 -16.90
CA LEU A 355 -55.52 32.97 -16.88
C LEU A 355 -56.61 33.52 -16.01
N SER A 356 -57.81 32.88 -16.02
CA SER A 356 -58.98 33.39 -15.39
C SER A 356 -59.45 32.72 -14.11
N GLY A 357 -58.80 31.61 -13.75
CA GLY A 357 -59.17 30.81 -12.57
C GLY A 357 -60.44 29.98 -12.82
N SER A 358 -61.46 30.06 -11.93
CA SER A 358 -62.60 29.17 -11.92
C SER A 358 -63.63 29.43 -13.00
N LYS A 359 -63.73 30.65 -13.58
CA LYS A 359 -64.66 31.02 -14.65
C LYS A 359 -63.85 31.50 -15.86
N ILE A 360 -64.04 30.79 -16.97
CA ILE A 360 -63.45 31.18 -18.25
C ILE A 360 -64.24 32.34 -18.81
N THR A 361 -63.57 33.46 -19.13
CA THR A 361 -64.14 34.65 -19.73
C THR A 361 -63.73 34.78 -21.20
N ASP A 362 -64.53 35.49 -22.02
CA ASP A 362 -64.15 35.76 -23.43
C ASP A 362 -62.83 36.49 -23.57
N ALA A 363 -62.50 37.38 -22.62
CA ALA A 363 -61.24 38.06 -22.57
C ALA A 363 -60.06 37.07 -22.30
N ALA A 364 -60.21 36.08 -21.43
CA ALA A 364 -59.25 35.05 -21.18
C ALA A 364 -59.01 34.12 -22.38
N ILE A 365 -60.08 33.81 -23.14
CA ILE A 365 -59.98 33.04 -24.39
C ILE A 365 -59.19 33.83 -25.44
N LEU A 366 -59.49 35.15 -25.58
CA LEU A 366 -58.77 36.00 -26.51
C LEU A 366 -57.22 36.06 -26.15
N GLN A 367 -56.95 36.30 -24.88
CA GLN A 367 -55.57 36.35 -24.39
C GLN A 367 -54.84 34.99 -24.51
N ALA A 368 -55.55 33.88 -24.29
CA ALA A 368 -54.98 32.54 -24.50
C ALA A 368 -54.61 32.31 -25.98
N LYS A 369 -55.46 32.78 -26.93
CA LYS A 369 -55.12 32.72 -28.36
C LYS A 369 -53.86 33.54 -28.71
N GLU A 370 -53.69 34.70 -28.12
CA GLU A 370 -52.51 35.56 -28.34
C GLU A 370 -51.23 34.88 -27.82
N LEU A 371 -51.28 34.24 -26.65
CA LEU A 371 -50.16 33.51 -26.08
C LEU A 371 -49.77 32.25 -26.88
N MET A 372 -50.70 31.66 -27.62
CA MET A 372 -50.46 30.45 -28.44
C MET A 372 -49.93 30.75 -29.85
N GLN A 373 -49.92 32.03 -30.26
CA GLN A 373 -49.35 32.50 -31.52
C GLN A 373 -47.80 32.64 -31.37
#